data_84324e2c569f0e611b8cd9bd69a9291a
#
_entry.id   84324e2c569f0e611b8cd9bd69a9291a
#
_cell.length_a   1.000
_cell.length_b   1.000
_cell.length_c   1.000
_cell.angle_alpha   90.00
_cell.angle_beta   90.00
_cell.angle_gamma   90.00
#
_symmetry.space_group_name_H-M   'P 1'
#
loop_
_entity.id
_entity.type
_entity.pdbx_description
1 polymer ?
#
loop_
_entity_poly.entity_id
_entity_poly.type
_entity_poly.pdbx_seq_one_letter_code
_entity_poly.pdbx_strand_id
1 'polypeptide(L)'
;MRAFKEQNMSDLIVLCPNPFRDTGLELTLQAKALLETNGYRTEICPVFGADDPEAIPAEVKISDWAAVSNEATLFIIIGGDGTMLHAARYLNHTDIPMLGINLGTKGFMAPLEPDKLDLIVDAAAGNYVSSHRMMIDVELKRNGKVIYS
;
A
#
# COMPACT_ATOMS: atom_id res chain seq x y z
N MET A 1 9.78 -19.94 -14.03
CA MET A 1 10.61 -19.01 -14.84
C MET A 1 9.97 -17.63 -14.76
N ARG A 2 10.65 -16.71 -14.10
CA ARG A 2 10.15 -15.34 -14.00
C ARG A 2 10.50 -14.61 -15.28
N ALA A 3 9.47 -14.12 -16.00
CA ALA A 3 9.71 -13.12 -17.01
C ALA A 3 10.25 -11.86 -16.32
N PHE A 4 11.47 -11.45 -16.64
CA PHE A 4 11.95 -10.13 -16.33
C PHE A 4 11.02 -9.15 -17.03
N LYS A 5 10.16 -8.48 -16.28
CA LYS A 5 9.46 -7.31 -16.79
C LYS A 5 10.53 -6.29 -17.13
N GLU A 6 10.60 -5.88 -18.38
CA GLU A 6 11.44 -4.74 -18.72
C GLU A 6 11.11 -3.58 -17.79
N GLN A 7 12.13 -3.03 -17.16
CA GLN A 7 12.02 -1.93 -16.24
C GLN A 7 11.51 -0.71 -17.00
N ASN A 8 10.21 -0.53 -16.98
CA ASN A 8 9.63 0.65 -17.60
C ASN A 8 9.75 1.79 -16.60
N MET A 9 10.59 2.79 -16.89
CA MET A 9 10.81 3.98 -16.05
C MET A 9 9.54 4.82 -15.84
N SER A 10 8.41 4.41 -16.43
CA SER A 10 7.08 5.00 -16.24
C SER A 10 6.22 4.24 -15.23
N ASP A 11 6.73 3.17 -14.61
CA ASP A 11 5.96 2.38 -13.65
C ASP A 11 5.55 3.24 -12.44
N LEU A 12 4.28 3.16 -12.10
CA LEU A 12 3.70 3.88 -10.99
C LEU A 12 3.70 3.02 -9.73
N ILE A 13 4.37 3.50 -8.70
CA ILE A 13 4.33 2.92 -7.35
C ILE A 13 3.46 3.78 -6.46
N VAL A 14 2.43 3.19 -5.87
CA VAL A 14 1.53 3.91 -4.99
C VAL A 14 1.87 3.62 -3.53
N LEU A 15 2.11 4.68 -2.78
CA LEU A 15 2.41 4.63 -1.36
C LEU A 15 1.13 4.85 -0.56
N CYS A 16 0.77 3.90 0.27
CA CYS A 16 -0.50 3.86 0.98
C CYS A 16 -0.27 3.87 2.49
N PRO A 17 -0.02 5.06 3.08
CA PRO A 17 0.24 5.17 4.50
C PRO A 17 -1.02 5.08 5.36
N ASN A 18 -0.82 4.64 6.60
CA ASN A 18 -1.67 4.96 7.72
C ASN A 18 -1.04 6.17 8.45
N PRO A 19 -1.58 7.38 8.29
CA PRO A 19 -0.96 8.58 8.85
C PRO A 19 -1.00 8.64 10.37
N PHE A 20 -1.85 7.84 11.02
CA PHE A 20 -1.87 7.71 12.48
C PHE A 20 -0.72 6.85 13.02
N ARG A 21 -0.04 6.11 12.16
CA ARG A 21 1.17 5.33 12.45
C ARG A 21 2.42 6.01 11.90
N ASP A 22 2.37 6.49 10.68
CA ASP A 22 3.44 7.24 10.03
C ASP A 22 3.23 8.74 10.24
N THR A 23 3.53 9.21 11.43
CA THR A 23 3.33 10.61 11.83
C THR A 23 4.08 11.57 10.91
N GLY A 24 3.36 12.55 10.37
CA GLY A 24 3.90 13.49 9.40
C GLY A 24 4.26 12.87 8.05
N LEU A 25 3.86 11.62 7.82
CA LEU A 25 4.21 10.84 6.63
C LEU A 25 5.73 10.72 6.41
N GLU A 26 6.49 10.70 7.49
CA GLU A 26 7.96 10.73 7.44
C GLU A 26 8.52 9.56 6.65
N LEU A 27 8.12 8.33 6.97
CA LEU A 27 8.59 7.14 6.26
C LEU A 27 8.07 7.09 4.82
N THR A 28 6.82 7.50 4.61
CA THR A 28 6.21 7.59 3.28
C THR A 28 7.01 8.54 2.38
N LEU A 29 7.41 9.70 2.89
CA LEU A 29 8.20 10.66 2.11
C LEU A 29 9.62 10.18 1.85
N GLN A 30 10.23 9.44 2.78
CA GLN A 30 11.51 8.76 2.54
C GLN A 30 11.39 7.72 1.42
N ALA A 31 10.35 6.90 1.45
CA ALA A 31 10.09 5.91 0.42
C ALA A 31 9.86 6.56 -0.95
N LYS A 32 9.09 7.64 -0.99
CA LYS A 32 8.84 8.44 -2.20
C LYS A 32 10.15 8.95 -2.80
N ALA A 33 10.99 9.59 -2.01
CA ALA A 33 12.26 10.13 -2.46
C ALA A 33 13.19 9.03 -3.02
N LEU A 34 13.24 7.90 -2.33
CA LEU A 34 14.06 6.74 -2.75
C LEU A 34 13.60 6.18 -4.08
N LEU A 35 12.29 5.99 -4.27
CA LEU A 35 11.73 5.47 -5.51
C LEU A 35 11.92 6.45 -6.68
N GLU A 36 11.65 7.71 -6.47
CA GLU A 36 11.81 8.73 -7.52
C GLU A 36 13.27 8.92 -7.93
N THR A 37 14.20 8.83 -6.99
CA THR A 37 15.64 8.84 -7.29
C THR A 37 16.04 7.66 -8.18
N ASN A 38 15.32 6.54 -8.09
CA ASN A 38 15.54 5.34 -8.91
C ASN A 38 14.66 5.31 -10.19
N GLY A 39 14.00 6.41 -10.54
CA GLY A 39 13.30 6.59 -11.81
C GLY A 39 11.84 6.14 -11.83
N TYR A 40 11.24 5.84 -10.67
CA TYR A 40 9.83 5.47 -10.58
C TYR A 40 8.95 6.69 -10.36
N ARG A 41 7.75 6.68 -10.94
CA ARG A 41 6.68 7.62 -10.58
C ARG A 41 6.04 7.15 -9.28
N THR A 42 5.67 8.08 -8.43
CA THR A 42 5.01 7.79 -7.16
C THR A 42 3.75 8.63 -6.98
N GLU A 43 2.77 8.04 -6.33
CA GLU A 43 1.59 8.72 -5.83
C GLU A 43 1.37 8.30 -4.38
N ILE A 44 0.78 9.18 -3.58
CA ILE A 44 0.43 8.90 -2.18
C ILE A 44 -1.08 8.80 -2.07
N CYS A 45 -1.56 7.65 -1.63
CA CYS A 45 -2.98 7.39 -1.43
C CYS A 45 -3.19 6.81 -0.03
N PRO A 46 -3.51 7.65 0.97
CA PRO A 46 -3.64 7.21 2.35
C PRO A 46 -4.75 6.16 2.52
N VAL A 47 -4.49 5.18 3.37
CA VAL A 47 -5.49 4.14 3.72
C VAL A 47 -6.55 4.69 4.66
N PHE A 48 -6.13 5.61 5.55
CA PHE A 48 -6.99 6.31 6.50
C PHE A 48 -6.67 7.80 6.50
N GLY A 49 -7.58 8.59 7.05
CA GLY A 49 -7.33 9.99 7.39
C GLY A 49 -7.12 10.94 6.21
N ALA A 50 -7.52 10.56 5.01
CA ALA A 50 -7.35 11.41 3.82
C ALA A 50 -8.06 12.78 3.96
N ASP A 51 -9.16 12.83 4.70
CA ASP A 51 -9.95 14.04 4.96
C ASP A 51 -9.55 14.76 6.26
N ASP A 52 -8.57 14.25 6.97
CA ASP A 52 -8.11 14.83 8.23
C ASP A 52 -6.93 15.78 7.99
N PRO A 53 -7.13 17.10 8.12
CA PRO A 53 -6.07 18.08 7.86
C PRO A 53 -4.93 18.03 8.89
N GLU A 54 -5.14 17.41 10.05
CA GLU A 54 -4.09 17.23 11.05
C GLU A 54 -3.25 15.96 10.79
N ALA A 55 -3.83 14.97 10.10
CA ALA A 55 -3.16 13.70 9.82
C ALA A 55 -2.23 13.79 8.60
N ILE A 56 -2.61 14.58 7.60
CA ILE A 56 -1.86 14.75 6.35
C ILE A 56 -1.23 16.15 6.32
N PRO A 57 0.11 16.27 6.20
CA PRO A 57 0.75 17.56 6.01
C PRO A 57 0.19 18.30 4.78
N ALA A 58 -0.08 19.60 4.92
CA ALA A 58 -0.72 20.41 3.89
C ALA A 58 0.07 20.48 2.58
N GLU A 59 1.38 20.35 2.65
CA GLU A 59 2.28 20.36 1.49
C GLU A 59 2.31 19.02 0.73
N VAL A 60 1.79 17.95 1.32
CA VAL A 60 1.78 16.63 0.69
C VAL A 60 0.56 16.50 -0.21
N LYS A 61 0.82 16.26 -1.50
CA LYS A 61 -0.23 15.96 -2.47
C LYS A 61 -0.64 14.50 -2.35
N ILE A 62 -1.93 14.26 -2.17
CA ILE A 62 -2.51 12.93 -2.13
C ILE A 62 -3.39 12.67 -3.35
N SER A 63 -3.51 11.41 -3.73
CA SER A 63 -4.34 10.94 -4.83
C SER A 63 -5.49 10.06 -4.32
N ASP A 64 -6.53 9.96 -5.14
CA ASP A 64 -7.67 9.10 -4.85
C ASP A 64 -7.43 7.67 -5.36
N TRP A 65 -7.95 6.68 -4.65
CA TRP A 65 -7.87 5.26 -5.01
C TRP A 65 -8.38 4.98 -6.43
N ALA A 66 -9.47 5.60 -6.83
CA ALA A 66 -10.04 5.44 -8.16
C ALA A 66 -9.08 5.89 -9.27
N ALA A 67 -8.26 6.90 -9.01
CA ALA A 67 -7.31 7.44 -9.98
C ALA A 67 -6.09 6.54 -10.18
N VAL A 68 -5.67 5.82 -9.15
CA VAL A 68 -4.39 5.07 -9.14
C VAL A 68 -4.55 3.56 -9.24
N SER A 69 -5.71 3.01 -8.90
CA SER A 69 -5.91 1.56 -8.73
C SER A 69 -5.70 0.73 -9.99
N ASN A 70 -5.89 1.30 -11.17
CA ASN A 70 -5.72 0.60 -12.44
C ASN A 70 -4.38 0.87 -13.13
N GLU A 71 -3.65 1.88 -12.70
CA GLU A 71 -2.39 2.31 -13.32
C GLU A 71 -1.17 1.80 -12.56
N ALA A 72 -1.30 1.58 -11.26
CA ALA A 72 -0.20 1.16 -10.40
C ALA A 72 0.35 -0.22 -10.77
N THR A 73 1.65 -0.39 -10.60
CA THR A 73 2.32 -1.70 -10.75
C THR A 73 2.62 -2.35 -9.40
N LEU A 74 2.64 -1.57 -8.33
CA LEU A 74 2.86 -2.02 -6.96
C LEU A 74 2.21 -1.04 -5.99
N PHE A 75 1.55 -1.57 -4.97
CA PHE A 75 1.11 -0.81 -3.81
C PHE A 75 2.02 -1.11 -2.62
N ILE A 76 2.55 -0.06 -2.01
CA ILE A 76 3.34 -0.15 -0.77
C ILE A 76 2.49 0.37 0.38
N ILE A 77 2.09 -0.53 1.26
CA ILE A 77 1.23 -0.22 2.40
C ILE A 77 2.11 0.05 3.62
N ILE A 78 1.97 1.21 4.22
CA ILE A 78 2.80 1.66 5.33
C ILE A 78 1.96 1.75 6.61
N GLY A 79 2.09 0.75 7.46
CA GLY A 79 1.29 0.58 8.67
C GLY A 79 1.49 -0.79 9.27
N GLY A 80 0.41 -1.41 9.73
CA GLY A 80 0.42 -2.76 10.28
C GLY A 80 -0.52 -3.70 9.54
N ASP A 81 -0.83 -4.85 10.13
CA ASP A 81 -1.73 -5.84 9.54
C ASP A 81 -3.14 -5.29 9.29
N GLY A 82 -3.67 -4.47 10.20
CA GLY A 82 -4.96 -3.81 10.03
C GLY A 82 -4.97 -2.87 8.83
N THR A 83 -3.88 -2.16 8.60
CA THR A 83 -3.73 -1.28 7.43
C THR A 83 -3.69 -2.10 6.14
N MET A 84 -2.99 -3.22 6.13
CA MET A 84 -2.96 -4.17 5.01
C MET A 84 -4.35 -4.70 4.67
N LEU A 85 -5.09 -5.15 5.67
CA LEU A 85 -6.45 -5.65 5.48
C LEU A 85 -7.40 -4.59 4.94
N HIS A 86 -7.28 -3.36 5.42
CA HIS A 86 -8.10 -2.25 4.96
C HIS A 86 -7.78 -1.88 3.52
N ALA A 87 -6.50 -1.81 3.16
CA ALA A 87 -6.07 -1.57 1.78
C ALA A 87 -6.53 -2.68 0.84
N ALA A 88 -6.47 -3.94 1.26
CA ALA A 88 -6.92 -5.08 0.46
C ALA A 88 -8.40 -5.00 0.07
N ARG A 89 -9.24 -4.36 0.89
CA ARG A 89 -10.65 -4.13 0.55
C ARG A 89 -10.84 -3.20 -0.63
N TYR A 90 -9.96 -2.22 -0.80
CA TYR A 90 -9.97 -1.32 -1.96
C TYR A 90 -9.40 -1.99 -3.21
N LEU A 91 -8.50 -2.95 -3.04
CA LEU A 91 -7.69 -3.55 -4.11
C LEU A 91 -8.11 -4.98 -4.48
N ASN A 92 -9.19 -5.49 -3.91
CA ASN A 92 -9.66 -6.87 -4.12
C ASN A 92 -10.07 -7.18 -5.57
N HIS A 93 -10.30 -6.16 -6.38
CA HIS A 93 -10.67 -6.28 -7.80
C HIS A 93 -9.45 -6.21 -8.74
N THR A 94 -8.25 -6.08 -8.20
CA THR A 94 -7.01 -5.99 -8.98
C THR A 94 -6.06 -7.15 -8.66
N ASP A 95 -5.21 -7.49 -9.62
CA ASP A 95 -4.12 -8.45 -9.43
C ASP A 95 -2.78 -7.76 -9.10
N ILE A 96 -2.83 -6.47 -8.79
CA ILE A 96 -1.65 -5.68 -8.49
C ILE A 96 -1.11 -6.08 -7.11
N PRO A 97 0.18 -6.40 -6.99
CA PRO A 97 0.76 -6.82 -5.73
C PRO A 97 0.80 -5.71 -4.68
N MET A 98 0.73 -6.11 -3.41
CA MET A 98 0.85 -5.25 -2.25
C MET A 98 2.06 -5.66 -1.42
N LEU A 99 2.89 -4.70 -1.02
CA LEU A 99 4.00 -4.89 -0.09
C LEU A 99 3.72 -4.10 1.18
N GLY A 100 3.80 -4.75 2.34
CA GLY A 100 3.59 -4.09 3.62
C GLY A 100 4.89 -3.70 4.30
N ILE A 101 5.00 -2.45 4.75
CA ILE A 101 6.03 -1.98 5.68
C ILE A 101 5.40 -1.85 7.06
N ASN A 102 5.93 -2.57 8.03
CA ASN A 102 5.36 -2.65 9.36
C ASN A 102 5.84 -1.52 10.27
N LEU A 103 4.94 -0.63 10.66
CA LEU A 103 5.15 0.45 11.63
C LEU A 103 4.52 0.16 13.00
N GLY A 104 4.15 -1.07 13.25
CA GLY A 104 3.49 -1.43 14.50
C GLY A 104 4.20 -2.56 15.21
N THR A 105 3.41 -3.27 16.01
CA THR A 105 3.83 -4.53 16.59
C THR A 105 4.00 -5.58 15.49
N LYS A 106 4.83 -6.57 15.76
CA LYS A 106 5.12 -7.66 14.83
C LYS A 106 3.83 -8.28 14.29
N GLY A 107 3.66 -8.25 12.95
CA GLY A 107 2.50 -8.77 12.26
C GLY A 107 2.88 -9.87 11.27
N PHE A 108 1.85 -10.44 10.62
CA PHE A 108 2.00 -11.54 9.66
C PHE A 108 1.90 -11.08 8.20
N MET A 109 1.34 -9.92 7.94
CA MET A 109 1.00 -9.45 6.59
C MET A 109 1.92 -8.35 6.07
N ALA A 110 2.59 -7.60 6.94
CA ALA A 110 3.55 -6.57 6.60
C ALA A 110 4.96 -7.05 6.94
N PRO A 111 5.66 -7.69 5.99
CA PRO A 111 6.91 -8.39 6.29
C PRO A 111 8.13 -7.47 6.36
N LEU A 112 8.04 -6.25 5.77
CA LEU A 112 9.18 -5.36 5.68
C LEU A 112 9.27 -4.44 6.89
N GLU A 113 10.43 -4.45 7.53
CA GLU A 113 10.71 -3.52 8.63
C GLU A 113 11.22 -2.17 8.09
N PRO A 114 11.00 -1.05 8.79
CA PRO A 114 11.40 0.28 8.32
C PRO A 114 12.91 0.43 8.08
N ASP A 115 13.75 -0.31 8.78
CA ASP A 115 15.21 -0.31 8.60
C ASP A 115 15.66 -1.02 7.30
N LYS A 116 14.74 -1.68 6.61
CA LYS A 116 14.94 -2.34 5.32
C LYS A 116 14.27 -1.61 4.16
N LEU A 117 14.08 -0.31 4.29
CA LEU A 117 13.37 0.49 3.30
C LEU A 117 13.98 0.42 1.89
N ASP A 118 15.29 0.25 1.79
CA ASP A 118 16.01 0.09 0.52
C ASP A 118 15.49 -1.06 -0.36
N LEU A 119 14.90 -2.10 0.25
CA LEU A 119 14.34 -3.24 -0.46
C LEU A 119 13.10 -2.90 -1.30
N ILE A 120 12.47 -1.75 -1.08
CA ILE A 120 11.34 -1.32 -1.91
C ILE A 120 11.73 -1.06 -3.35
N VAL A 121 12.97 -0.68 -3.62
CA VAL A 121 13.50 -0.49 -4.97
C VAL A 121 13.56 -1.83 -5.70
N ASP A 122 14.01 -2.88 -5.03
CA ASP A 122 14.01 -4.23 -5.59
C ASP A 122 12.58 -4.72 -5.89
N ALA A 123 11.66 -4.44 -4.98
CA ALA A 123 10.25 -4.77 -5.19
C ALA A 123 9.66 -4.01 -6.39
N ALA A 124 9.95 -2.72 -6.52
CA ALA A 124 9.51 -1.91 -7.64
C ALA A 124 10.06 -2.44 -8.98
N ALA A 125 11.28 -2.99 -8.98
CA ALA A 125 11.89 -3.63 -10.14
C ALA A 125 11.33 -5.03 -10.46
N GLY A 126 10.41 -5.55 -9.65
CA GLY A 126 9.83 -6.88 -9.80
C GLY A 126 10.62 -8.02 -9.15
N ASN A 127 11.66 -7.70 -8.37
CA ASN A 127 12.51 -8.69 -7.68
C ASN A 127 11.90 -9.12 -6.34
N TYR A 128 10.81 -9.88 -6.38
CA TYR A 128 10.12 -10.40 -5.20
C TYR A 128 9.43 -11.74 -5.48
N VAL A 129 9.05 -12.42 -4.42
CA VAL A 129 8.15 -13.58 -4.47
C VAL A 129 6.79 -13.13 -3.96
N SER A 130 5.75 -13.33 -4.77
CA SER A 130 4.38 -13.07 -4.34
C SER A 130 3.75 -14.31 -3.70
N SER A 131 2.89 -14.09 -2.72
CA SER A 131 1.99 -15.11 -2.18
C SER A 131 0.54 -14.65 -2.34
N HIS A 132 -0.32 -15.55 -2.77
CA HIS A 132 -1.75 -15.27 -2.92
C HIS A 132 -2.45 -15.47 -1.57
N ARG A 133 -3.33 -14.54 -1.23
CA ARG A 133 -4.16 -14.59 -0.02
C ARG A 133 -5.62 -14.61 -0.43
N MET A 134 -6.36 -15.57 0.09
CA MET A 134 -7.80 -15.64 -0.12
C MET A 134 -8.51 -14.62 0.76
N MET A 135 -9.48 -13.92 0.18
CA MET A 135 -10.41 -13.07 0.92
C MET A 135 -11.76 -13.78 1.03
N ILE A 136 -12.42 -13.59 2.16
CA ILE A 136 -13.73 -14.19 2.45
C ILE A 136 -14.71 -13.08 2.77
N ASP A 137 -15.83 -13.06 2.07
CA ASP A 137 -16.97 -12.22 2.42
C ASP A 137 -17.79 -12.91 3.51
N VAL A 138 -18.11 -12.16 4.54
CA VAL A 138 -18.89 -12.67 5.69
C VAL A 138 -20.13 -11.84 5.87
N GLU A 139 -21.27 -12.49 5.92
CA GLU A 139 -22.55 -11.88 6.26
C GLU A 139 -23.06 -12.42 7.60
N LEU A 140 -23.45 -11.54 8.50
CA LEU A 140 -24.16 -11.92 9.70
C LEU A 140 -25.67 -11.74 9.45
N LYS A 141 -26.44 -12.81 9.60
CA LYS A 141 -27.89 -12.79 9.41
C LYS A 141 -28.64 -13.09 10.73
N ARG A 142 -29.71 -12.35 10.96
CA ARG A 142 -30.66 -12.60 12.05
C ARG A 142 -32.07 -12.60 11.46
N ASN A 143 -32.83 -13.68 11.70
CA ASN A 143 -34.19 -13.86 11.17
C ASN A 143 -34.25 -13.64 9.63
N GLY A 144 -33.28 -14.15 8.89
CA GLY A 144 -33.20 -14.03 7.44
C GLY A 144 -32.76 -12.67 6.90
N LYS A 145 -32.53 -11.69 7.77
CA LYS A 145 -32.05 -10.35 7.39
C LYS A 145 -30.55 -10.22 7.66
N VAL A 146 -29.82 -9.67 6.70
CA VAL A 146 -28.41 -9.29 6.88
C VAL A 146 -28.34 -8.12 7.84
N ILE A 147 -27.62 -8.28 8.95
CA ILE A 147 -27.42 -7.25 9.97
C ILE A 147 -26.00 -6.70 9.98
N TYR A 148 -25.08 -7.39 9.29
CA TYR A 148 -23.72 -6.96 9.10
C TYR A 148 -23.13 -7.66 7.86
N SER A 149 -22.38 -6.90 7.06
CA SER A 149 -21.66 -7.43 5.90
C SER A 149 -20.34 -6.68 5.71
#